data_3b58d9933d92ced8555e419e42119ca2
#
_entry.id   3b58d9933d92ced8555e419e42119ca2
#
_cell.length_a   1.000
_cell.length_b   1.000
_cell.length_c   1.000
_cell.angle_alpha   90.00
_cell.angle_beta   90.00
_cell.angle_gamma   90.00
#
_symmetry.space_group_name_H-M   'P 1'
#
loop_
_entity.id
_entity.type
_entity.pdbx_description
1 polymer ?
#
loop_
_entity_poly.entity_id
_entity_poly.type
_entity_poly.pdbx_seq_one_letter_code
_entity_poly.pdbx_strand_id
1 'polypeptide(L)'
;MKKMNKMLLVAALAATTLSAQAEQKKGPAWLSDALFYQIYPSSYMDTDGNGIGDLPGITSKLDYIKSLGVNALWLNPIFESGWFDGGYDVIDFYKVDPRFGTNTCLLYTSDAADEL
;
A
#
# COMPACT_ATOMS: atom_id res chain seq x y z
N MET A 1 14.83 34.20 -57.64
CA MET A 1 13.84 33.27 -57.05
C MET A 1 14.45 32.66 -55.77
N LYS A 2 13.81 32.94 -54.67
CA LYS A 2 14.31 32.71 -53.30
C LYS A 2 14.36 31.22 -52.95
N LYS A 3 15.55 30.69 -52.73
CA LYS A 3 15.70 29.41 -52.00
C LYS A 3 15.38 29.65 -50.53
N MET A 4 14.15 29.50 -50.17
CA MET A 4 13.68 29.63 -48.78
C MET A 4 14.01 28.35 -48.02
N ASN A 5 14.82 28.49 -47.07
CA ASN A 5 15.49 27.61 -46.16
C ASN A 5 14.63 26.44 -45.62
N LYS A 6 14.83 25.27 -46.18
CA LYS A 6 14.39 24.00 -45.57
C LYS A 6 14.99 23.76 -44.17
N MET A 7 16.12 24.43 -43.84
CA MET A 7 16.76 24.35 -42.52
C MET A 7 15.97 25.04 -41.41
N LEU A 8 15.18 26.11 -41.71
CA LEU A 8 14.37 26.78 -40.72
C LEU A 8 13.13 25.98 -40.31
N LEU A 9 12.58 25.18 -41.22
CA LEU A 9 11.41 24.33 -40.93
C LEU A 9 11.77 23.13 -40.02
N VAL A 10 12.95 22.57 -40.18
CA VAL A 10 13.44 21.43 -39.37
C VAL A 10 13.77 21.89 -37.96
N ALA A 11 14.33 23.09 -37.78
CA ALA A 11 14.62 23.65 -36.47
C ALA A 11 13.32 24.00 -35.68
N ALA A 12 12.26 24.41 -36.35
CA ALA A 12 10.97 24.70 -35.71
C ALA A 12 10.23 23.41 -35.26
N LEU A 13 10.36 22.30 -36.03
CA LEU A 13 9.79 21.00 -35.62
C LEU A 13 10.55 20.35 -34.45
N ALA A 14 11.86 20.57 -34.34
CA ALA A 14 12.64 20.02 -33.23
C ALA A 14 12.38 20.75 -31.90
N ALA A 15 12.00 22.04 -31.95
CA ALA A 15 11.70 22.82 -30.76
C ALA A 15 10.33 22.46 -30.13
N THR A 16 9.39 21.91 -30.91
CA THR A 16 8.05 21.54 -30.40
C THR A 16 7.98 20.17 -29.76
N THR A 17 8.99 19.33 -29.93
CA THR A 17 9.03 17.98 -29.30
C THR A 17 9.63 17.98 -27.89
N LEU A 18 10.21 19.12 -27.42
CA LEU A 18 10.86 19.17 -26.10
C LEU A 18 9.92 19.59 -24.96
N SER A 19 8.65 19.90 -25.21
CA SER A 19 7.73 20.40 -24.19
C SER A 19 6.67 19.42 -23.69
N ALA A 20 6.77 18.14 -24.09
CA ALA A 20 5.90 17.09 -23.56
C ALA A 20 6.64 16.19 -22.55
N GLN A 21 7.45 16.80 -21.68
CA GLN A 21 7.75 16.13 -20.40
C GLN A 21 6.51 16.26 -19.55
N ALA A 22 5.70 15.19 -19.53
CA ALA A 22 4.64 15.05 -18.55
C ALA A 22 5.26 15.33 -17.18
N GLU A 23 4.77 16.34 -16.46
CA GLU A 23 5.08 16.53 -15.06
C GLU A 23 4.77 15.21 -14.36
N GLN A 24 5.79 14.46 -14.01
CA GLN A 24 5.64 13.29 -13.17
C GLN A 24 5.09 13.81 -11.85
N LYS A 25 3.79 13.60 -11.62
CA LYS A 25 3.18 13.91 -10.32
C LYS A 25 4.02 13.17 -9.28
N LYS A 26 4.78 13.90 -8.49
CA LYS A 26 5.47 13.35 -7.33
C LYS A 26 4.41 12.75 -6.42
N GLY A 27 4.60 11.48 -6.06
CA GLY A 27 3.77 10.83 -5.05
C GLY A 27 3.81 11.59 -3.72
N PRO A 28 3.00 11.20 -2.73
CA PRO A 28 3.07 11.78 -1.39
C PRO A 28 4.49 11.73 -0.84
N ALA A 29 4.90 12.75 -0.09
CA ALA A 29 6.27 12.87 0.41
C ALA A 29 6.72 11.65 1.25
N TRP A 30 5.81 11.09 2.04
CA TRP A 30 6.08 9.91 2.87
C TRP A 30 6.44 8.65 2.06
N LEU A 31 5.97 8.56 0.80
CA LEU A 31 6.16 7.35 -0.03
C LEU A 31 7.63 7.18 -0.45
N SER A 32 8.41 8.27 -0.55
CA SER A 32 9.83 8.20 -0.93
C SER A 32 10.68 7.45 0.10
N ASP A 33 10.25 7.47 1.36
CA ASP A 33 10.97 6.89 2.49
C ASP A 33 10.26 5.68 3.10
N ALA A 34 9.18 5.22 2.44
CA ALA A 34 8.38 4.10 2.92
C ALA A 34 9.11 2.77 2.76
N LEU A 35 9.27 2.07 3.87
CA LEU A 35 9.69 0.68 3.92
C LEU A 35 8.51 -0.16 4.42
N PHE A 36 7.94 -0.94 3.50
CA PHE A 36 6.76 -1.74 3.78
C PHE A 36 7.10 -3.11 4.38
N TYR A 37 6.31 -3.52 5.36
CA TYR A 37 6.25 -4.89 5.85
C TYR A 37 4.87 -5.47 5.53
N GLN A 38 4.85 -6.46 4.66
CA GLN A 38 3.60 -7.11 4.27
C GLN A 38 3.30 -8.26 5.23
N ILE A 39 2.04 -8.32 5.69
CA ILE A 39 1.55 -9.35 6.61
C ILE A 39 0.37 -10.08 5.96
N TYR A 40 0.43 -11.41 5.94
CA TYR A 40 -0.72 -12.27 5.74
C TYR A 40 -1.26 -12.67 7.12
N PRO A 41 -2.34 -12.04 7.61
CA PRO A 41 -2.78 -12.17 9.01
C PRO A 41 -2.99 -13.62 9.43
N SER A 42 -3.65 -14.44 8.59
CA SER A 42 -3.98 -15.83 8.91
C SER A 42 -2.80 -16.70 9.35
N SER A 43 -1.58 -16.39 8.89
CA SER A 43 -0.37 -17.19 9.18
C SER A 43 0.64 -16.47 10.05
N TYR A 44 0.30 -15.29 10.59
CA TYR A 44 1.30 -14.45 11.27
C TYR A 44 1.43 -14.75 12.76
N MET A 45 0.38 -14.51 13.53
CA MET A 45 0.36 -14.73 14.98
C MET A 45 -1.06 -14.96 15.46
N ASP A 46 -1.29 -16.16 16.00
CA ASP A 46 -2.54 -16.60 16.60
C ASP A 46 -2.49 -16.32 18.10
N THR A 47 -3.41 -15.51 18.63
CA THR A 47 -3.45 -15.17 20.05
C THR A 47 -4.51 -15.92 20.83
N ASP A 48 -5.52 -16.48 20.18
CA ASP A 48 -6.62 -17.19 20.83
C ASP A 48 -6.53 -18.74 20.71
N GLY A 49 -5.54 -19.24 19.96
CA GLY A 49 -5.26 -20.65 19.82
C GLY A 49 -6.20 -21.39 18.86
N ASN A 50 -6.87 -20.67 17.95
CA ASN A 50 -7.80 -21.26 17.00
C ASN A 50 -7.12 -21.76 15.72
N GLY A 51 -5.81 -21.57 15.55
CA GLY A 51 -5.02 -21.96 14.40
C GLY A 51 -4.97 -20.90 13.29
N ILE A 52 -5.54 -19.73 13.50
CA ILE A 52 -5.57 -18.63 12.54
C ILE A 52 -4.98 -17.38 13.22
N GLY A 53 -4.00 -16.75 12.58
CA GLY A 53 -3.45 -15.48 13.08
C GLY A 53 -4.49 -14.36 13.06
N ASP A 54 -4.35 -13.40 13.96
CA ASP A 54 -5.34 -12.37 14.23
C ASP A 54 -4.74 -10.95 14.39
N LEU A 55 -5.60 -9.94 14.43
CA LEU A 55 -5.18 -8.54 14.60
C LEU A 55 -4.49 -8.27 15.95
N PRO A 56 -4.96 -8.80 17.08
CA PRO A 56 -4.22 -8.73 18.34
C PRO A 56 -2.81 -9.29 18.23
N GLY A 57 -2.63 -10.38 17.48
CA GLY A 57 -1.32 -10.96 17.20
C GLY A 57 -0.40 -10.02 16.44
N ILE A 58 -0.93 -9.33 15.43
CA ILE A 58 -0.18 -8.29 14.69
C ILE A 58 0.21 -7.16 15.65
N THR A 59 -0.76 -6.65 16.42
CA THR A 59 -0.51 -5.57 17.40
C THR A 59 0.60 -5.95 18.37
N SER A 60 0.62 -7.19 18.87
CA SER A 60 1.65 -7.65 19.81
C SER A 60 3.07 -7.68 19.23
N LYS A 61 3.23 -7.58 17.92
CA LYS A 61 4.49 -7.63 17.19
C LYS A 61 4.93 -6.30 16.59
N LEU A 62 4.20 -5.21 16.80
CA LEU A 62 4.52 -3.92 16.22
C LEU A 62 5.91 -3.42 16.62
N ASP A 63 6.28 -3.54 17.90
CA ASP A 63 7.62 -3.15 18.35
C ASP A 63 8.75 -3.92 17.64
N TYR A 64 8.52 -5.22 17.40
CA TYR A 64 9.46 -6.03 16.63
C TYR A 64 9.54 -5.52 15.18
N ILE A 65 8.41 -5.28 14.52
CA ILE A 65 8.37 -4.79 13.15
C ILE A 65 9.07 -3.43 13.06
N LYS A 66 8.80 -2.52 14.00
CA LYS A 66 9.48 -1.23 14.11
C LYS A 66 10.99 -1.39 14.23
N SER A 67 11.46 -2.34 15.04
CA SER A 67 12.89 -2.58 15.22
C SER A 67 13.62 -2.98 13.93
N LEU A 68 12.89 -3.44 12.91
CA LEU A 68 13.42 -3.73 11.57
C LEU A 68 13.59 -2.48 10.70
N GLY A 69 13.22 -1.29 11.20
CA GLY A 69 13.26 -0.03 10.45
C GLY A 69 12.07 0.18 9.51
N VAL A 70 11.02 -0.63 9.63
CA VAL A 70 9.77 -0.53 8.85
C VAL A 70 8.94 0.64 9.36
N ASN A 71 8.35 1.39 8.44
CA ASN A 71 7.47 2.53 8.74
C ASN A 71 6.13 2.49 8.01
N ALA A 72 5.82 1.38 7.34
CA ALA A 72 4.53 1.15 6.72
C ALA A 72 4.14 -0.33 6.77
N LEU A 73 2.87 -0.61 7.10
CA LEU A 73 2.33 -1.96 7.08
C LEU A 73 1.39 -2.15 5.89
N TRP A 74 1.49 -3.31 5.28
CA TRP A 74 0.57 -3.76 4.25
C TRP A 74 -0.10 -5.05 4.71
N LEU A 75 -1.39 -4.99 5.03
CA LEU A 75 -2.14 -6.19 5.40
C LEU A 75 -2.76 -6.81 4.14
N ASN A 76 -2.62 -8.12 3.98
CA ASN A 76 -3.48 -8.87 3.08
C ASN A 76 -4.93 -8.80 3.59
N PRO A 77 -5.95 -9.15 2.75
CA PRO A 77 -7.34 -8.93 3.09
C PRO A 77 -7.74 -9.44 4.47
N ILE A 78 -8.45 -8.60 5.22
CA ILE A 78 -8.98 -8.87 6.56
C ILE A 78 -10.49 -8.68 6.65
N PHE A 79 -11.13 -8.25 5.57
CA PHE A 79 -12.56 -8.01 5.54
C PHE A 79 -13.36 -9.30 5.37
N GLU A 80 -14.63 -9.24 5.77
CA GLU A 80 -15.54 -10.39 5.62
C GLU A 80 -15.60 -10.84 4.16
N SER A 81 -15.33 -12.12 3.92
CA SER A 81 -15.24 -12.70 2.59
C SER A 81 -15.77 -14.13 2.55
N GLY A 82 -15.98 -14.66 1.35
CA GLY A 82 -16.36 -16.05 1.13
C GLY A 82 -15.20 -17.04 1.30
N TRP A 83 -13.97 -16.53 1.37
CA TRP A 83 -12.73 -17.31 1.50
C TRP A 83 -12.48 -18.33 0.38
N PHE A 84 -13.04 -18.07 -0.80
CA PHE A 84 -12.73 -18.86 -2.00
C PHE A 84 -11.43 -18.40 -2.66
N ASP A 85 -10.99 -17.16 -2.37
CA ASP A 85 -9.78 -16.55 -2.94
C ASP A 85 -8.92 -15.86 -1.85
N GLY A 86 -8.67 -16.55 -0.74
CA GLY A 86 -7.77 -16.05 0.30
C GLY A 86 -8.17 -14.71 0.92
N GLY A 87 -9.44 -14.35 0.85
CA GLY A 87 -9.99 -13.09 1.37
C GLY A 87 -10.13 -11.98 0.33
N TYR A 88 -9.70 -12.20 -0.93
CA TYR A 88 -9.87 -11.22 -2.00
C TYR A 88 -11.29 -11.18 -2.58
N ASP A 89 -12.10 -12.19 -2.29
CA ASP A 89 -13.54 -12.29 -2.60
C ASP A 89 -14.39 -11.61 -1.52
N VAL A 90 -14.13 -10.31 -1.29
CA VAL A 90 -14.74 -9.52 -0.20
C VAL A 90 -16.25 -9.41 -0.37
N ILE A 91 -17.00 -9.73 0.70
CA ILE A 91 -18.45 -9.61 0.80
C ILE A 91 -18.84 -8.26 1.41
N ASP A 92 -18.11 -7.83 2.45
CA ASP A 92 -18.37 -6.56 3.14
C ASP A 92 -17.06 -5.83 3.45
N PHE A 93 -16.84 -4.69 2.77
CA PHE A 93 -15.65 -3.84 2.97
C PHE A 93 -15.68 -3.01 4.25
N TYR A 94 -16.79 -2.98 4.97
CA TYR A 94 -16.93 -2.22 6.23
C TYR A 94 -16.82 -3.09 7.47
N LYS A 95 -16.62 -4.40 7.28
CA LYS A 95 -16.60 -5.36 8.38
C LYS A 95 -15.36 -6.22 8.34
N VAL A 96 -14.62 -6.21 9.44
CA VAL A 96 -13.51 -7.15 9.64
C VAL A 96 -14.07 -8.56 9.78
N ASP A 97 -13.46 -9.53 9.13
CA ASP A 97 -13.85 -10.94 9.26
C ASP A 97 -13.64 -11.39 10.72
N PRO A 98 -14.65 -12.02 11.34
CA PRO A 98 -14.59 -12.45 12.75
C PRO A 98 -13.38 -13.33 13.09
N ARG A 99 -12.79 -14.02 12.11
CA ARG A 99 -11.57 -14.83 12.31
C ARG A 99 -10.35 -14.01 12.68
N PHE A 100 -10.31 -12.73 12.31
CA PHE A 100 -9.20 -11.82 12.60
C PHE A 100 -9.47 -10.89 13.77
N GLY A 101 -10.70 -10.84 14.26
CA GLY A 101 -11.13 -9.95 15.33
C GLY A 101 -12.31 -9.06 14.93
N THR A 102 -12.25 -7.80 15.32
CA THR A 102 -13.34 -6.83 15.12
C THR A 102 -12.83 -5.55 14.47
N ASN A 103 -13.75 -4.69 14.01
CA ASN A 103 -13.39 -3.35 13.55
C ASN A 103 -12.67 -2.55 14.65
N THR A 104 -13.03 -2.74 15.91
CA THR A 104 -12.33 -2.11 17.05
C THR A 104 -10.87 -2.61 17.15
N CYS A 105 -10.62 -3.91 16.93
CA CYS A 105 -9.26 -4.45 16.90
C CYS A 105 -8.45 -3.80 15.76
N LEU A 106 -9.05 -3.63 14.57
CA LEU A 106 -8.37 -2.97 13.45
C LEU A 106 -7.99 -1.52 13.78
N LEU A 107 -8.92 -0.74 14.35
CA LEU A 107 -8.66 0.64 14.75
C LEU A 107 -7.54 0.70 15.80
N TYR A 108 -7.59 -0.17 16.82
CA TYR A 108 -6.54 -0.24 17.83
C TYR A 108 -5.16 -0.60 17.24
N THR A 109 -5.13 -1.55 16.29
CA THR A 109 -3.89 -1.92 15.59
C THR A 109 -3.34 -0.75 14.78
N SER A 110 -4.21 0.01 14.11
CA SER A 110 -3.84 1.20 13.34
C SER A 110 -3.27 2.29 14.25
N ASP A 111 -3.99 2.62 15.33
CA ASP A 111 -3.55 3.65 16.29
C ASP A 111 -2.18 3.28 16.90
N ALA A 112 -2.01 2.02 17.30
CA ALA A 112 -0.74 1.54 17.82
C ALA A 112 0.40 1.56 16.78
N ALA A 113 0.08 1.37 15.49
CA ALA A 113 1.05 1.46 14.41
C ALA A 113 1.44 2.92 14.10
N ASP A 114 0.53 3.87 14.26
CA ASP A 114 0.80 5.31 14.04
C ASP A 114 1.78 5.89 15.09
N GLU A 115 1.94 5.24 16.24
CA GLU A 115 2.92 5.59 17.26
C GLU A 115 4.34 5.07 16.95
N LEU A 116 4.50 4.32 15.86
CA LEU A 116 5.78 3.78 15.40
C LEU A 116 6.60 4.82 14.64
#